data_a41c64e897e04f5042a7954e0f6ca7f3
#
_entry.id   a41c64e897e04f5042a7954e0f6ca7f3
#
_cell.length_a   1.000
_cell.length_b   1.000
_cell.length_c   1.000
_cell.angle_alpha   90.00
_cell.angle_beta   90.00
_cell.angle_gamma   90.00
#
_symmetry.space_group_name_H-M   'P 1'
#
loop_
_entity.id
_entity.type
_entity.pdbx_description
1 polymer ?
#
loop_
_entity_poly.entity_id
_entity_poly.type
_entity_poly.pdbx_seq_one_letter_code
_entity_poly.pdbx_strand_id
1 'polypeptide(L)'
;MALAVLSQPRFRAGQLVMTAGVNDLVQRGALDPVPYLRRHLDGDWGNLDDCDRRSNDAALKSGDRLFSSYQVTPTLKLWIITEWDRSVTTLLLPSEY
;
A
#
# COMPACT_ATOMS: atom_id res chain seq x y z
N MET A 1 16.52 -7.44 -25.13
CA MET A 1 15.92 -6.57 -24.19
C MET A 1 16.09 -7.11 -22.78
N ALA A 2 16.71 -6.35 -22.01
CA ALA A 2 16.76 -6.74 -20.63
C ALA A 2 15.37 -6.60 -20.06
N LEU A 3 14.87 -7.67 -19.59
CA LEU A 3 13.76 -7.55 -18.72
C LEU A 3 14.17 -6.67 -17.58
N ALA A 4 13.48 -5.58 -17.42
CA ALA A 4 13.60 -4.89 -16.19
C ALA A 4 13.50 -5.94 -15.11
N VAL A 5 14.49 -5.99 -14.29
CA VAL A 5 14.43 -6.85 -13.14
C VAL A 5 13.29 -6.34 -12.30
N LEU A 6 12.18 -6.99 -12.38
CA LEU A 6 11.06 -6.66 -11.55
C LEU A 6 11.36 -7.19 -10.17
N SER A 7 11.36 -6.31 -9.21
CA SER A 7 11.45 -6.73 -7.82
C SER A 7 10.31 -7.70 -7.54
N GLN A 8 10.64 -8.82 -6.95
CA GLN A 8 9.61 -9.72 -6.47
C GLN A 8 8.88 -9.06 -5.30
N PRO A 9 7.55 -9.12 -5.28
CA PRO A 9 6.82 -8.64 -4.11
C PRO A 9 7.27 -9.41 -2.86
N ARG A 10 7.34 -8.71 -1.74
CA ARG A 10 7.74 -9.33 -0.48
C ARG A 10 6.63 -10.16 0.15
N PHE A 11 5.41 -9.99 -0.33
CA PHE A 11 4.24 -10.71 0.16
C PHE A 11 3.15 -10.67 -0.91
N ARG A 12 2.14 -11.50 -0.75
CA ARG A 12 1.02 -11.54 -1.68
C ARG A 12 0.04 -10.43 -1.34
N ALA A 13 -0.41 -9.71 -2.36
CA ALA A 13 -1.43 -8.68 -2.19
C ALA A 13 -2.83 -9.29 -1.99
N GLY A 14 -3.05 -10.47 -2.52
CA GLY A 14 -4.39 -11.03 -2.58
C GLY A 14 -5.28 -10.20 -3.51
N GLN A 15 -6.56 -10.12 -3.20
CA GLN A 15 -7.50 -9.31 -3.96
C GLN A 15 -7.25 -7.82 -3.69
N LEU A 16 -7.16 -7.04 -4.77
CA LEU A 16 -7.00 -5.59 -4.65
C LEU A 16 -8.36 -4.92 -4.60
N VAL A 17 -8.55 -4.07 -3.60
CA VAL A 17 -9.81 -3.36 -3.38
C VAL A 17 -9.50 -1.87 -3.22
N MET A 18 -10.29 -1.03 -3.84
CA MET A 18 -10.24 0.42 -3.63
C MET A 18 -11.55 0.87 -3.00
N THR A 19 -11.46 1.75 -2.01
CA THR A 19 -12.65 2.40 -1.47
C THR A 19 -13.27 3.35 -2.48
N ALA A 20 -14.49 3.77 -2.23
CA ALA A 20 -15.19 4.69 -3.12
C ALA A 20 -14.41 5.99 -3.34
N GLY A 21 -13.81 6.55 -2.29
CA GLY A 21 -13.03 7.77 -2.41
C GLY A 21 -11.77 7.60 -3.24
N VAL A 22 -11.05 6.49 -3.07
CA VAL A 22 -9.89 6.20 -3.90
C VAL A 22 -10.31 5.97 -5.35
N ASN A 23 -11.35 5.17 -5.56
CA ASN A 23 -11.84 4.91 -6.90
C ASN A 23 -12.24 6.19 -7.63
N ASP A 24 -12.91 7.10 -6.94
CA ASP A 24 -13.30 8.39 -7.51
C ASP A 24 -12.08 9.19 -7.98
N LEU A 25 -11.04 9.27 -7.15
CA LEU A 25 -9.80 9.96 -7.50
C LEU A 25 -9.11 9.33 -8.71
N VAL A 26 -9.09 8.00 -8.77
CA VAL A 26 -8.51 7.29 -9.90
C VAL A 26 -9.29 7.56 -11.18
N GLN A 27 -10.61 7.51 -11.11
CA GLN A 27 -11.47 7.75 -12.28
C GLN A 27 -11.31 9.18 -12.82
N ARG A 28 -11.09 10.14 -11.94
CA ARG A 28 -10.88 11.55 -12.34
C ARG A 28 -9.44 11.84 -12.78
N GLY A 29 -8.55 10.85 -12.76
CA GLY A 29 -7.15 11.05 -13.09
C GLY A 29 -6.37 11.85 -12.06
N ALA A 30 -6.89 11.98 -10.84
CA ALA A 30 -6.25 12.71 -9.76
C ALA A 30 -5.29 11.86 -8.93
N LEU A 31 -5.32 10.55 -9.11
CA LEU A 31 -4.47 9.61 -8.38
C LEU A 31 -4.12 8.43 -9.28
N ASP A 32 -2.82 8.13 -9.39
CA ASP A 32 -2.34 6.88 -9.95
C ASP A 32 -1.88 5.99 -8.80
N PRO A 33 -2.61 4.92 -8.48
CA PRO A 33 -2.28 4.10 -7.32
C PRO A 33 -1.12 3.14 -7.54
N VAL A 34 -0.74 2.88 -8.79
CA VAL A 34 0.23 1.83 -9.12
C VAL A 34 1.60 2.04 -8.48
N PRO A 35 2.22 3.23 -8.54
CA PRO A 35 3.52 3.42 -7.92
C PRO A 35 3.49 3.18 -6.41
N TYR A 36 2.41 3.56 -5.75
CA TYR A 36 2.27 3.38 -4.30
C TYR A 36 2.05 1.93 -3.92
N LEU A 37 1.25 1.22 -4.72
CA LEU A 37 1.06 -0.20 -4.51
C LEU A 37 2.37 -0.97 -4.65
N ARG A 38 3.17 -0.62 -5.65
CA ARG A 38 4.51 -1.24 -5.83
C ARG A 38 5.39 -1.00 -4.64
N ARG A 39 5.40 0.22 -4.11
CA ARG A 39 6.19 0.55 -2.91
C ARG A 39 5.73 -0.31 -1.73
N HIS A 40 4.43 -0.42 -1.53
CA HIS A 40 3.86 -1.22 -0.45
C HIS A 40 4.30 -2.69 -0.56
N LEU A 41 4.15 -3.28 -1.74
CA LEU A 41 4.53 -4.68 -1.98
C LEU A 41 6.04 -4.91 -1.85
N ASP A 42 6.83 -3.86 -2.00
CA ASP A 42 8.29 -3.92 -1.91
C ASP A 42 8.80 -3.64 -0.49
N GLY A 43 7.91 -3.40 0.45
CA GLY A 43 8.28 -3.13 1.83
C GLY A 43 8.67 -1.67 2.10
N ASP A 44 8.34 -0.77 1.20
CA ASP A 44 8.49 0.67 1.40
C ASP A 44 7.18 1.23 1.96
N TRP A 45 7.13 1.36 3.27
CA TRP A 45 5.90 1.68 3.99
C TRP A 45 5.52 3.17 3.94
N GLY A 46 6.32 3.99 3.27
CA GLY A 46 6.01 5.40 3.09
C GLY A 46 6.29 6.26 4.31
N ASN A 47 5.33 7.08 4.68
CA ASN A 47 5.47 8.12 5.69
C ASN A 47 5.12 7.65 7.10
N LEU A 48 5.55 6.46 7.47
CA LEU A 48 5.41 5.95 8.84
C LEU A 48 6.61 6.35 9.68
N ASP A 49 6.43 6.43 11.00
CA ASP A 49 7.55 6.59 11.91
C ASP A 49 8.34 5.28 12.02
N ASP A 50 9.50 5.34 12.68
CA ASP A 50 10.39 4.19 12.77
C ASP A 50 9.76 3.04 13.54
N CYS A 51 8.95 3.33 14.54
CA CYS A 51 8.26 2.30 15.32
C CYS A 51 7.29 1.51 14.44
N ASP A 52 6.48 2.22 13.65
CA ASP A 52 5.50 1.59 12.76
C ASP A 52 6.20 0.83 11.63
N ARG A 53 7.32 1.36 11.11
CA ARG A 53 8.10 0.64 10.10
C ARG A 53 8.62 -0.68 10.64
N ARG A 54 9.16 -0.68 11.85
CA ARG A 54 9.64 -1.91 12.47
C ARG A 54 8.52 -2.89 12.74
N SER A 55 7.35 -2.40 13.11
CA SER A 55 6.18 -3.25 13.29
C SER A 55 5.78 -3.94 11.98
N ASN A 56 5.80 -3.21 10.87
CA ASN A 56 5.53 -3.78 9.56
C ASN A 56 6.59 -4.80 9.15
N ASP A 57 7.86 -4.49 9.38
CA ASP A 57 8.94 -5.43 9.04
C ASP A 57 8.81 -6.73 9.84
N ALA A 58 8.44 -6.62 11.11
CA ALA A 58 8.16 -7.80 11.92
C ALA A 58 6.91 -8.54 11.41
N ALA A 59 5.89 -7.80 10.99
CA ALA A 59 4.64 -8.37 10.48
C ALA A 59 4.82 -9.17 9.19
N LEU A 60 5.83 -8.83 8.37
CA LEU A 60 6.16 -9.63 7.20
C LEU A 60 6.50 -11.07 7.58
N LYS A 61 7.15 -11.25 8.73
CA LYS A 61 7.56 -12.57 9.20
C LYS A 61 6.48 -13.25 10.02
N SER A 62 5.79 -12.49 10.87
CA SER A 62 4.81 -13.06 11.80
C SER A 62 3.44 -13.30 11.17
N GLY A 63 3.16 -12.69 10.02
CA GLY A 63 1.85 -12.82 9.38
C GLY A 63 0.80 -11.92 9.98
N ASP A 64 1.19 -10.75 10.44
CA ASP A 64 0.25 -9.73 10.89
C ASP A 64 -0.09 -8.77 9.76
N ARG A 65 -1.08 -7.92 10.02
CA ARG A 65 -1.56 -6.90 9.11
C ARG A 65 -0.45 -5.91 8.75
N LEU A 66 -0.39 -5.51 7.48
CA LEU A 66 0.58 -4.55 6.97
C LEU A 66 -0.11 -3.23 6.63
N PHE A 67 0.55 -2.12 6.92
CA PHE A 67 -0.01 -0.80 6.72
C PHE A 67 1.03 0.15 6.13
N SER A 68 0.67 0.85 5.04
CA SER A 68 1.49 1.91 4.47
C SER A 68 0.73 3.22 4.41
N SER A 69 1.45 4.33 4.53
CA SER A 69 0.90 5.66 4.39
C SER A 69 1.77 6.48 3.44
N TYR A 70 1.18 7.00 2.38
CA TYR A 70 1.90 7.78 1.38
C TYR A 70 1.31 9.17 1.25
N GLN A 71 2.18 10.17 1.28
CA GLN A 71 1.78 11.54 0.99
C GLN A 71 1.81 11.74 -0.52
N VAL A 72 0.65 11.78 -1.15
CA VAL A 72 0.53 11.89 -2.62
C VAL A 72 0.66 13.34 -3.06
N THR A 73 -0.08 14.24 -2.39
CA THR A 73 0.03 15.69 -2.56
C THR A 73 0.05 16.32 -1.17
N PRO A 74 0.28 17.64 -1.05
CA PRO A 74 0.24 18.27 0.27
C PRO A 74 -1.06 18.08 1.04
N THR A 75 -2.16 17.78 0.34
CA THR A 75 -3.47 17.61 0.96
C THR A 75 -4.06 16.21 0.81
N LEU A 76 -3.35 15.29 0.15
CA LEU A 76 -3.87 13.96 -0.12
C LEU A 76 -2.93 12.89 0.39
N LYS A 77 -3.43 12.04 1.29
CA LYS A 77 -2.75 10.83 1.73
C LYS A 77 -3.46 9.61 1.20
N LEU A 78 -2.68 8.60 0.85
CA LEU A 78 -3.19 7.28 0.47
C LEU A 78 -2.70 6.26 1.49
N TRP A 79 -3.62 5.49 2.05
CA TRP A 79 -3.30 4.37 2.91
C TRP A 79 -3.48 3.07 2.15
N ILE A 80 -2.60 2.10 2.41
CA ILE A 80 -2.71 0.76 1.85
C ILE A 80 -2.57 -0.23 2.99
N ILE A 81 -3.54 -1.12 3.12
CA ILE A 81 -3.60 -2.11 4.18
C ILE A 81 -3.72 -3.49 3.56
N THR A 82 -2.83 -4.40 3.96
CA THR A 82 -2.93 -5.81 3.60
C THR A 82 -3.29 -6.61 4.84
N GLU A 83 -4.34 -7.42 4.74
CA GLU A 83 -4.81 -8.20 5.87
C GLU A 83 -3.79 -9.28 6.27
N TRP A 84 -3.92 -9.76 7.50
CA TRP A 84 -2.94 -10.68 8.10
C TRP A 84 -2.73 -11.97 7.28
N ASP A 85 -3.78 -12.49 6.67
CA ASP A 85 -3.72 -13.71 5.87
C ASP A 85 -3.35 -13.45 4.41
N ARG A 86 -3.05 -12.19 4.06
CA ARG A 86 -2.70 -11.76 2.71
C ARG A 86 -3.82 -12.02 1.69
N SER A 87 -5.06 -12.08 2.15
CA SER A 87 -6.21 -12.33 1.26
C SER A 87 -6.67 -11.08 0.52
N VAL A 88 -6.50 -9.91 1.13
CA VAL A 88 -7.00 -8.63 0.60
C VAL A 88 -6.02 -7.52 0.88
N THR A 89 -5.79 -6.67 -0.13
CA THR A 89 -5.09 -5.40 0.02
C THR A 89 -6.05 -4.29 -0.36
N THR A 90 -6.28 -3.36 0.56
CA THR A 90 -7.22 -2.26 0.40
C THR A 90 -6.49 -0.94 0.28
N LEU A 91 -6.82 -0.17 -0.74
CA LEU A 91 -6.38 1.21 -0.90
C LEU A 91 -7.52 2.11 -0.44
N LEU A 92 -7.23 3.02 0.50
CA LEU A 92 -8.26 3.84 1.10
C LEU A 92 -7.70 5.22 1.46
N LEU A 93 -8.61 6.16 1.66
CA LEU A 93 -8.25 7.46 2.23
C LEU A 93 -8.34 7.36 3.75
N PRO A 94 -7.52 8.12 4.50
CA PRO A 94 -7.57 8.09 5.96
C PRO A 94 -8.96 8.34 6.53
N SER A 95 -9.75 9.18 5.87
CA SER A 95 -11.12 9.48 6.31
C SER A 95 -12.09 8.31 6.12
N GLU A 96 -11.69 7.30 5.38
CA GLU A 96 -12.53 6.13 5.09
C GLU A 96 -12.19 4.93 5.97
N TYR A 97 -11.26 5.12 6.86
CA TYR A 97 -10.82 4.02 7.74
C TYR A 97 -11.84 3.70 8.83
#